data_e7f4ea72bc668bc17af2619651212a1d
#
_entry.id   e7f4ea72bc668bc17af2619651212a1d
#
_cell.length_a   1.000
_cell.length_b   1.000
_cell.length_c   1.000
_cell.angle_alpha   90.00
_cell.angle_beta   90.00
_cell.angle_gamma   90.00
#
_symmetry.space_group_name_H-M   'P 1'
#
loop_
_entity.id
_entity.type
_entity.pdbx_description
1 polymer ?
#
loop_
_entity_poly.entity_id
_entity_poly.type
_entity_poly.pdbx_seq_one_letter_code
_entity_poly.pdbx_strand_id
1 'polypeptide(L)'
;MQHMPIETQLKTLIRSALSSMGVEAFEVPLERPAVLSHGDFSTNVAMAFAKQVGKNPRALAEELVAQMNTAAHPLVQAIEIAGPGFINFRLSPAYFTAALTEALSRGEQYGMNDTLAGKKVVVEYTDPNPFKEFHIGHLMSNTVGEAVSRLIEASGAETKRACYQGHVGLHVAKAMWGLVHAPTPITDLTASELGKAYARGAQTYDDPAAKEEIIVLNKKVYAAADTEINALYERGRATSLAAFEILYRRLGTNHGDGKAFNFYFFESKTGVFGKELVLAHPNIFEHSDGAIVYK
;
A
#
# COMPACT_ATOMS: atom_id res chain seq x y z
N MET A 1 -25.98 -8.37 12.75
CA MET A 1 -26.35 -8.12 11.32
C MET A 1 -25.56 -6.90 10.89
N GLN A 2 -24.66 -7.04 9.92
CA GLN A 2 -23.98 -5.86 9.35
C GLN A 2 -25.04 -4.95 8.73
N HIS A 3 -25.10 -3.71 9.19
CA HIS A 3 -26.00 -2.72 8.58
C HIS A 3 -25.53 -2.45 7.16
N MET A 4 -26.39 -2.72 6.16
CA MET A 4 -26.11 -2.40 4.76
C MET A 4 -25.84 -0.89 4.64
N PRO A 5 -24.74 -0.47 4.02
CA PRO A 5 -24.40 0.96 3.85
C PRO A 5 -25.58 1.73 3.23
N ILE A 6 -25.83 2.94 3.69
CA ILE A 6 -26.93 3.78 3.19
C ILE A 6 -26.88 3.98 1.68
N GLU A 7 -25.69 4.09 1.09
CA GLU A 7 -25.51 4.17 -0.36
C GLU A 7 -26.09 2.95 -1.08
N THR A 8 -25.87 1.76 -0.54
CA THR A 8 -26.42 0.52 -1.10
C THR A 8 -27.93 0.48 -0.97
N GLN A 9 -28.48 0.96 0.16
CA GLN A 9 -29.92 1.05 0.36
C GLN A 9 -30.57 2.03 -0.61
N LEU A 10 -29.99 3.23 -0.81
CA LEU A 10 -30.46 4.22 -1.77
C LEU A 10 -30.36 3.71 -3.22
N LYS A 11 -29.24 3.07 -3.60
CA LYS A 11 -29.11 2.45 -4.92
C LYS A 11 -30.16 1.36 -5.16
N THR A 12 -30.51 0.59 -4.12
CA THR A 12 -31.56 -0.42 -4.20
C THR A 12 -32.93 0.22 -4.36
N LEU A 13 -33.22 1.29 -3.62
CA LEU A 13 -34.47 2.05 -3.72
C LEU A 13 -34.66 2.62 -5.15
N ILE A 14 -33.62 3.26 -5.70
CA ILE A 14 -33.63 3.81 -7.06
C ILE A 14 -33.79 2.69 -8.09
N ARG A 15 -33.06 1.58 -7.94
CA ARG A 15 -33.15 0.44 -8.86
C ARG A 15 -34.55 -0.17 -8.86
N SER A 16 -35.19 -0.32 -7.70
CA SER A 16 -36.55 -0.81 -7.59
C SER A 16 -37.55 0.11 -8.29
N ALA A 17 -37.40 1.42 -8.16
CA ALA A 17 -38.22 2.40 -8.88
C ALA A 17 -38.06 2.33 -10.40
N LEU A 18 -36.82 2.16 -10.89
CA LEU A 18 -36.54 1.96 -12.33
C LEU A 18 -37.15 0.65 -12.84
N SER A 19 -36.98 -0.44 -12.08
CA SER A 19 -37.50 -1.76 -12.47
C SER A 19 -39.02 -1.77 -12.56
N SER A 20 -39.74 -1.03 -11.69
CA SER A 20 -41.21 -0.89 -11.79
C SER A 20 -41.68 -0.18 -13.07
N MET A 21 -40.75 0.55 -13.71
CA MET A 21 -40.96 1.22 -15.01
C MET A 21 -40.42 0.41 -16.21
N GLY A 22 -40.01 -0.85 -15.98
CA GLY A 22 -39.45 -1.72 -17.02
C GLY A 22 -37.99 -1.42 -17.41
N VAL A 23 -37.26 -0.69 -16.57
CA VAL A 23 -35.85 -0.35 -16.81
C VAL A 23 -34.95 -1.19 -15.94
N GLU A 24 -34.12 -2.03 -16.55
CA GLU A 24 -33.07 -2.75 -15.82
C GLU A 24 -31.79 -1.89 -15.77
N ALA A 25 -31.43 -1.41 -14.58
CA ALA A 25 -30.22 -0.64 -14.36
C ALA A 25 -29.18 -1.50 -13.62
N PHE A 26 -28.10 -1.87 -14.31
CA PHE A 26 -26.97 -2.59 -13.70
C PHE A 26 -26.19 -1.69 -12.75
N GLU A 27 -26.03 -0.43 -13.11
CA GLU A 27 -25.33 0.58 -12.32
C GLU A 27 -26.22 1.80 -12.07
N VAL A 28 -26.30 2.22 -10.82
CA VAL A 28 -27.06 3.42 -10.41
C VAL A 28 -26.04 4.45 -9.96
N PRO A 29 -25.87 5.56 -10.70
CA PRO A 29 -24.99 6.65 -10.29
C PRO A 29 -25.54 7.30 -9.02
N LEU A 30 -24.74 7.41 -7.99
CA LEU A 30 -25.05 8.06 -6.73
C LEU A 30 -23.79 8.72 -6.19
N GLU A 31 -23.85 10.00 -5.89
CA GLU A 31 -22.71 10.78 -5.42
C GLU A 31 -23.06 11.61 -4.17
N ARG A 32 -22.05 12.03 -3.45
CA ARG A 32 -22.18 13.03 -2.38
C ARG A 32 -21.94 14.40 -2.98
N PRO A 33 -22.94 15.28 -3.03
CA PRO A 33 -22.77 16.60 -3.62
C PRO A 33 -21.78 17.43 -2.81
N ALA A 34 -20.95 18.24 -3.51
CA ALA A 34 -20.01 19.14 -2.85
C ALA A 34 -20.69 20.27 -2.08
N VAL A 35 -21.95 20.58 -2.42
CA VAL A 35 -22.74 21.67 -1.81
C VAL A 35 -23.86 21.08 -0.97
N LEU A 36 -23.82 21.34 0.34
CA LEU A 36 -24.78 20.79 1.32
C LEU A 36 -26.25 21.13 1.02
N SER A 37 -26.53 22.24 0.33
CA SER A 37 -27.89 22.58 -0.09
C SER A 37 -28.51 21.58 -1.06
N HIS A 38 -27.67 20.79 -1.74
CA HIS A 38 -28.12 19.72 -2.65
C HIS A 38 -28.40 18.39 -1.96
N GLY A 39 -28.46 18.35 -0.61
CA GLY A 39 -28.71 17.14 0.17
C GLY A 39 -27.46 16.35 0.51
N ASP A 40 -27.65 15.15 1.06
CA ASP A 40 -26.57 14.25 1.48
C ASP A 40 -26.09 13.33 0.34
N PHE A 41 -27.00 13.00 -0.58
CA PHE A 41 -26.75 12.25 -1.80
C PHE A 41 -27.50 12.84 -2.98
N SER A 42 -26.92 12.68 -4.17
CA SER A 42 -27.51 13.10 -5.44
C SER A 42 -27.36 12.04 -6.50
N THR A 43 -28.34 11.93 -7.38
CA THR A 43 -28.25 11.06 -8.55
C THR A 43 -28.74 11.76 -9.81
N ASN A 44 -28.07 11.51 -10.92
CA ASN A 44 -28.48 11.93 -12.26
C ASN A 44 -29.21 10.83 -13.04
N VAL A 45 -29.70 9.81 -12.34
CA VAL A 45 -30.30 8.60 -12.94
C VAL A 45 -31.41 8.89 -13.93
N ALA A 46 -32.26 9.90 -13.65
CA ALA A 46 -33.33 10.28 -14.56
C ALA A 46 -32.79 10.82 -15.90
N MET A 47 -31.71 11.58 -15.87
CA MET A 47 -31.05 12.05 -17.09
C MET A 47 -30.37 10.91 -17.86
N ALA A 48 -29.75 9.96 -17.15
CA ALA A 48 -29.07 8.83 -17.74
C ALA A 48 -30.04 7.89 -18.49
N PHE A 49 -31.23 7.66 -17.96
CA PHE A 49 -32.21 6.72 -18.51
C PHE A 49 -33.35 7.36 -19.31
N ALA A 50 -33.46 8.69 -19.33
CA ALA A 50 -34.53 9.43 -20.02
C ALA A 50 -34.74 9.00 -21.47
N LYS A 51 -33.65 8.88 -22.22
CA LYS A 51 -33.67 8.47 -23.64
C LYS A 51 -34.18 7.03 -23.80
N GLN A 52 -33.79 6.13 -22.93
CA GLN A 52 -34.20 4.72 -22.97
C GLN A 52 -35.71 4.57 -22.68
N VAL A 53 -36.23 5.39 -21.78
CA VAL A 53 -37.66 5.40 -21.40
C VAL A 53 -38.51 6.25 -22.35
N GLY A 54 -37.89 7.06 -23.21
CA GLY A 54 -38.58 7.96 -24.14
C GLY A 54 -39.25 9.15 -23.46
N LYS A 55 -38.75 9.59 -22.31
CA LYS A 55 -39.29 10.69 -21.49
C LYS A 55 -38.35 11.85 -21.34
N ASN A 56 -38.89 13.02 -21.00
CA ASN A 56 -38.10 14.15 -20.54
C ASN A 56 -37.44 13.79 -19.19
N PRO A 57 -36.14 14.12 -18.97
CA PRO A 57 -35.44 13.77 -17.74
C PRO A 57 -36.12 14.23 -16.47
N ARG A 58 -36.68 15.45 -16.46
CA ARG A 58 -37.38 15.98 -15.30
C ARG A 58 -38.70 15.25 -15.02
N ALA A 59 -39.47 14.92 -16.06
CA ALA A 59 -40.69 14.14 -15.93
C ALA A 59 -40.38 12.72 -15.41
N LEU A 60 -39.30 12.10 -15.89
CA LEU A 60 -38.84 10.82 -15.36
C LEU A 60 -38.41 10.92 -13.90
N ALA A 61 -37.72 12.01 -13.50
CA ALA A 61 -37.37 12.25 -12.11
C ALA A 61 -38.62 12.36 -11.21
N GLU A 62 -39.65 13.04 -11.67
CA GLU A 62 -40.92 13.18 -10.93
C GLU A 62 -41.62 11.82 -10.71
N GLU A 63 -41.65 10.97 -11.72
CA GLU A 63 -42.20 9.60 -11.60
C GLU A 63 -41.36 8.72 -10.66
N LEU A 64 -40.02 8.75 -10.78
CA LEU A 64 -39.12 8.01 -9.90
C LEU A 64 -39.28 8.44 -8.44
N VAL A 65 -39.34 9.74 -8.18
CA VAL A 65 -39.54 10.28 -6.82
C VAL A 65 -40.91 9.86 -6.27
N ALA A 66 -41.96 9.89 -7.07
CA ALA A 66 -43.26 9.41 -6.65
C ALA A 66 -43.24 7.92 -6.27
N GLN A 67 -42.55 7.07 -7.04
CA GLN A 67 -42.39 5.64 -6.72
C GLN A 67 -41.57 5.44 -5.45
N MET A 68 -40.44 6.16 -5.29
CA MET A 68 -39.59 6.07 -4.09
C MET A 68 -40.29 6.56 -2.82
N ASN A 69 -41.13 7.61 -2.89
CA ASN A 69 -41.89 8.13 -1.76
C ASN A 69 -42.96 7.15 -1.29
N THR A 70 -43.57 6.36 -2.21
CA THR A 70 -44.52 5.32 -1.80
C THR A 70 -43.84 4.18 -1.04
N ALA A 71 -42.57 3.94 -1.28
CA ALA A 71 -41.78 2.90 -0.60
C ALA A 71 -41.31 3.31 0.81
N ALA A 72 -41.47 4.58 1.20
CA ALA A 72 -41.10 5.19 2.49
C ALA A 72 -39.85 4.62 3.17
N HIS A 73 -38.68 5.23 2.92
CA HIS A 73 -37.42 4.77 3.53
C HIS A 73 -37.19 5.48 4.88
N PRO A 74 -37.12 4.77 6.02
CA PRO A 74 -37.07 5.38 7.36
C PRO A 74 -35.85 6.29 7.60
N LEU A 75 -34.77 6.10 6.85
CA LEU A 75 -33.57 6.88 6.97
C LEU A 75 -33.48 8.07 5.98
N VAL A 76 -34.50 8.27 5.14
CA VAL A 76 -34.64 9.38 4.20
C VAL A 76 -35.69 10.35 4.69
N GLN A 77 -35.34 11.61 4.89
CA GLN A 77 -36.25 12.67 5.31
C GLN A 77 -36.99 13.29 4.12
N ALA A 78 -36.25 13.51 3.02
CA ALA A 78 -36.80 14.14 1.82
C ALA A 78 -36.08 13.66 0.55
N ILE A 79 -36.85 13.62 -0.55
CA ILE A 79 -36.33 13.38 -1.90
C ILE A 79 -36.77 14.57 -2.75
N GLU A 80 -35.83 15.35 -3.25
CA GLU A 80 -36.06 16.61 -3.96
C GLU A 80 -35.54 16.54 -5.40
N ILE A 81 -36.25 17.19 -6.32
CA ILE A 81 -35.83 17.27 -7.74
C ILE A 81 -35.19 18.62 -7.99
N ALA A 82 -33.98 18.61 -8.57
CA ALA A 82 -33.24 19.81 -8.90
C ALA A 82 -32.88 19.87 -10.38
N GLY A 83 -32.85 21.10 -10.91
CA GLY A 83 -32.41 21.36 -12.27
C GLY A 83 -33.12 20.51 -13.33
N PRO A 84 -32.41 19.95 -14.32
CA PRO A 84 -32.97 19.19 -15.45
C PRO A 84 -33.43 17.76 -15.10
N GLY A 85 -33.30 17.32 -13.85
CA GLY A 85 -33.69 15.95 -13.44
C GLY A 85 -32.71 15.30 -12.47
N PHE A 86 -31.93 16.06 -11.71
CA PHE A 86 -31.21 15.55 -10.55
C PHE A 86 -32.21 15.20 -9.45
N ILE A 87 -31.95 14.10 -8.74
CA ILE A 87 -32.72 13.68 -7.57
C ILE A 87 -31.80 13.71 -6.38
N ASN A 88 -32.13 14.54 -5.40
CA ASN A 88 -31.35 14.78 -4.19
C ASN A 88 -32.02 14.13 -2.98
N PHE A 89 -31.25 13.45 -2.16
CA PHE A 89 -31.72 12.77 -0.94
C PHE A 89 -31.21 13.53 0.28
N ARG A 90 -32.13 13.82 1.21
CA ARG A 90 -31.82 14.29 2.56
C ARG A 90 -32.05 13.16 3.54
N LEU A 91 -31.02 12.84 4.31
CA LEU A 91 -31.11 11.80 5.32
C LEU A 91 -31.83 12.30 6.58
N SER A 92 -32.53 11.42 7.26
CA SER A 92 -33.24 11.76 8.49
C SER A 92 -32.28 11.90 9.68
N PRO A 93 -32.66 12.67 10.73
CA PRO A 93 -31.91 12.70 11.99
C PRO A 93 -31.68 11.31 12.59
N ALA A 94 -32.62 10.37 12.37
CA ALA A 94 -32.50 8.99 12.82
C ALA A 94 -31.30 8.27 12.20
N TYR A 95 -30.98 8.54 10.93
CA TYR A 95 -29.77 8.01 10.31
C TYR A 95 -28.50 8.46 11.03
N PHE A 96 -28.37 9.77 11.28
CA PHE A 96 -27.18 10.33 11.94
C PHE A 96 -27.05 9.85 13.38
N THR A 97 -28.18 9.74 14.10
CA THR A 97 -28.17 9.17 15.46
C THR A 97 -27.73 7.71 15.45
N ALA A 98 -28.23 6.89 14.53
CA ALA A 98 -27.85 5.50 14.40
C ALA A 98 -26.37 5.34 14.01
N ALA A 99 -25.89 6.13 13.04
CA ALA A 99 -24.49 6.12 12.60
C ALA A 99 -23.53 6.54 13.72
N LEU A 100 -23.87 7.57 14.50
CA LEU A 100 -23.08 7.99 15.65
C LEU A 100 -23.06 6.92 16.75
N THR A 101 -24.20 6.33 17.04
CA THR A 101 -24.32 5.23 18.03
C THR A 101 -23.47 4.04 17.61
N GLU A 102 -23.50 3.66 16.34
CA GLU A 102 -22.65 2.60 15.80
C GLU A 102 -21.15 2.96 15.92
N ALA A 103 -20.77 4.17 15.54
CA ALA A 103 -19.38 4.63 15.64
C ALA A 103 -18.86 4.56 17.07
N LEU A 104 -19.66 5.03 18.05
CA LEU A 104 -19.31 4.99 19.46
C LEU A 104 -19.25 3.54 20.00
N SER A 105 -20.16 2.68 19.58
CA SER A 105 -20.20 1.28 20.06
C SER A 105 -19.06 0.44 19.49
N ARG A 106 -18.64 0.69 18.24
CA ARG A 106 -17.53 -0.02 17.58
C ARG A 106 -16.15 0.52 17.94
N GLY A 107 -16.07 1.78 18.39
CA GLY A 107 -14.81 2.40 18.78
C GLY A 107 -13.74 2.28 17.69
N GLU A 108 -12.58 1.73 18.04
CA GLU A 108 -11.45 1.56 17.11
C GLU A 108 -11.75 0.61 15.92
N GLN A 109 -12.78 -0.21 16.03
CA GLN A 109 -13.20 -1.09 14.93
C GLN A 109 -14.17 -0.41 13.94
N TYR A 110 -14.52 0.85 14.19
CA TYR A 110 -15.38 1.58 13.27
C TYR A 110 -14.67 1.82 11.92
N GLY A 111 -15.34 1.49 10.83
CA GLY A 111 -14.77 1.53 9.48
C GLY A 111 -14.18 0.21 9.00
N MET A 112 -13.89 -0.73 9.90
CA MET A 112 -13.47 -2.08 9.48
C MET A 112 -14.61 -2.82 8.79
N ASN A 113 -14.25 -3.65 7.80
CA ASN A 113 -15.19 -4.44 7.01
C ASN A 113 -14.59 -5.81 6.65
N ASP A 114 -15.38 -6.68 6.04
CA ASP A 114 -15.01 -8.07 5.72
C ASP A 114 -14.86 -8.32 4.21
N THR A 115 -14.63 -7.27 3.40
CA THR A 115 -14.54 -7.40 1.93
C THR A 115 -13.39 -8.29 1.48
N LEU A 116 -12.34 -8.39 2.29
CA LEU A 116 -11.20 -9.27 2.05
C LEU A 116 -11.12 -10.45 3.04
N ALA A 117 -12.21 -10.76 3.74
CA ALA A 117 -12.24 -11.88 4.69
C ALA A 117 -11.81 -13.19 4.02
N GLY A 118 -10.94 -13.95 4.70
CA GLY A 118 -10.39 -15.20 4.21
C GLY A 118 -9.27 -15.06 3.16
N LYS A 119 -8.91 -13.84 2.76
CA LYS A 119 -7.74 -13.60 1.92
C LYS A 119 -6.47 -13.53 2.75
N LYS A 120 -5.38 -14.09 2.19
CA LYS A 120 -4.01 -13.92 2.71
C LYS A 120 -3.26 -13.01 1.77
N VAL A 121 -2.72 -11.92 2.30
CA VAL A 121 -2.04 -10.89 1.51
C VAL A 121 -0.65 -10.67 2.08
N VAL A 122 0.37 -10.67 1.23
CA VAL A 122 1.73 -10.27 1.59
C VAL A 122 1.98 -8.89 0.97
N VAL A 123 2.43 -7.95 1.77
CA VAL A 123 2.82 -6.61 1.32
C VAL A 123 4.30 -6.44 1.58
N GLU A 124 5.08 -6.22 0.52
CA GLU A 124 6.52 -5.97 0.59
C GLU A 124 6.77 -4.47 0.44
N TYR A 125 7.56 -3.91 1.35
CA TYR A 125 7.85 -2.47 1.34
C TYR A 125 9.05 -2.10 2.21
N THR A 126 9.52 -0.87 2.07
CA THR A 126 10.69 -0.22 2.67
C THR A 126 11.99 -0.62 1.99
N ASP A 127 12.38 -1.87 2.05
CA ASP A 127 13.52 -2.51 1.37
C ASP A 127 14.82 -1.70 1.46
N PRO A 128 15.28 -1.33 2.66
CA PRO A 128 16.48 -0.54 2.82
C PRO A 128 17.72 -1.41 2.61
N ASN A 129 18.74 -0.79 2.02
CA ASN A 129 20.02 -1.45 1.83
C ASN A 129 20.93 -1.22 3.03
N PRO A 130 21.33 -2.26 3.79
CA PRO A 130 22.39 -2.14 4.79
C PRO A 130 23.65 -1.47 4.22
N PHE A 131 24.44 -0.86 5.09
CA PHE A 131 25.61 -0.02 4.77
C PHE A 131 25.28 1.33 4.10
N LYS A 132 24.02 1.66 3.89
CA LYS A 132 23.55 2.99 3.49
C LYS A 132 22.65 3.59 4.56
N GLU A 133 22.60 4.91 4.58
CA GLU A 133 21.64 5.59 5.44
C GLU A 133 20.21 5.42 4.91
N PHE A 134 19.27 5.37 5.85
CA PHE A 134 17.84 5.42 5.53
C PHE A 134 17.51 6.82 4.97
N HIS A 135 16.91 6.89 3.81
CA HIS A 135 16.62 8.15 3.12
C HIS A 135 15.13 8.32 2.81
N ILE A 136 14.77 9.47 2.27
CA ILE A 136 13.38 9.83 1.97
C ILE A 136 12.64 8.81 1.09
N GLY A 137 13.34 8.13 0.18
CA GLY A 137 12.75 7.06 -0.64
C GLY A 137 12.29 5.86 0.21
N HIS A 138 13.10 5.45 1.18
CA HIS A 138 12.73 4.39 2.13
C HIS A 138 11.58 4.84 3.05
N LEU A 139 11.58 6.10 3.49
CA LEU A 139 10.49 6.68 4.28
C LEU A 139 9.17 6.66 3.50
N MET A 140 9.18 7.07 2.23
CA MET A 140 8.01 7.05 1.37
C MET A 140 7.48 5.63 1.17
N SER A 141 8.35 4.68 0.81
CA SER A 141 8.00 3.28 0.64
C SER A 141 7.40 2.69 1.93
N ASN A 142 8.01 2.97 3.09
CA ASN A 142 7.50 2.54 4.39
C ASN A 142 6.11 3.11 4.68
N THR A 143 5.93 4.41 4.50
CA THR A 143 4.65 5.08 4.80
C THR A 143 3.52 4.55 3.92
N VAL A 144 3.76 4.42 2.62
CA VAL A 144 2.76 3.91 1.67
C VAL A 144 2.45 2.43 1.94
N GLY A 145 3.50 1.60 2.09
CA GLY A 145 3.32 0.17 2.33
C GLY A 145 2.61 -0.14 3.64
N GLU A 146 2.94 0.56 4.72
CA GLU A 146 2.27 0.40 6.01
C GLU A 146 0.81 0.89 5.94
N ALA A 147 0.54 2.02 5.29
CA ALA A 147 -0.84 2.50 5.10
C ALA A 147 -1.70 1.51 4.32
N VAL A 148 -1.17 0.98 3.21
CA VAL A 148 -1.85 -0.05 2.41
C VAL A 148 -2.08 -1.32 3.21
N SER A 149 -1.07 -1.78 3.98
CA SER A 149 -1.19 -2.95 4.83
C SER A 149 -2.32 -2.81 5.86
N ARG A 150 -2.42 -1.64 6.51
CA ARG A 150 -3.50 -1.35 7.48
C ARG A 150 -4.88 -1.30 6.83
N LEU A 151 -4.99 -0.74 5.62
CA LEU A 151 -6.26 -0.73 4.88
C LEU A 151 -6.70 -2.16 4.53
N ILE A 152 -5.77 -3.01 4.11
CA ILE A 152 -6.04 -4.42 3.78
C ILE A 152 -6.45 -5.19 5.05
N GLU A 153 -5.79 -4.97 6.18
CA GLU A 153 -6.18 -5.54 7.48
C GLU A 153 -7.56 -5.07 7.92
N ALA A 154 -7.83 -3.76 7.83
CA ALA A 154 -9.14 -3.19 8.14
C ALA A 154 -10.25 -3.72 7.23
N SER A 155 -9.90 -4.25 6.07
CA SER A 155 -10.82 -4.91 5.14
C SER A 155 -10.99 -6.42 5.40
N GLY A 156 -10.41 -6.96 6.49
CA GLY A 156 -10.62 -8.33 6.96
C GLY A 156 -9.62 -9.37 6.44
N ALA A 157 -8.55 -8.99 5.73
CA ALA A 157 -7.53 -9.92 5.26
C ALA A 157 -6.53 -10.29 6.36
N GLU A 158 -5.99 -11.52 6.30
CA GLU A 158 -4.76 -11.89 6.99
C GLU A 158 -3.57 -11.27 6.25
N THR A 159 -3.03 -10.17 6.78
CA THR A 159 -1.94 -9.43 6.12
C THR A 159 -0.60 -9.79 6.75
N LYS A 160 0.38 -10.08 5.91
CA LYS A 160 1.78 -10.30 6.29
C LYS A 160 2.65 -9.24 5.63
N ARG A 161 3.55 -8.67 6.38
CA ARG A 161 4.49 -7.65 5.93
C ARG A 161 5.85 -8.27 5.67
N ALA A 162 6.43 -7.96 4.54
CA ALA A 162 7.73 -8.43 4.11
C ALA A 162 8.65 -7.24 3.82
N CYS A 163 9.95 -7.42 4.08
CA CYS A 163 10.98 -6.46 3.78
C CYS A 163 12.15 -7.18 3.11
N TYR A 164 12.52 -6.76 1.92
CA TYR A 164 13.68 -7.26 1.20
C TYR A 164 14.89 -6.39 1.51
N GLN A 165 16.05 -7.01 1.75
CA GLN A 165 17.26 -6.28 2.13
C GLN A 165 18.43 -6.67 1.24
N GLY A 166 18.85 -5.73 0.41
CA GLY A 166 20.02 -5.84 -0.43
C GLY A 166 21.30 -5.61 0.39
N HIS A 167 21.75 -6.64 1.11
CA HIS A 167 22.87 -6.56 2.05
C HIS A 167 24.19 -7.09 1.49
N VAL A 168 24.24 -7.42 0.21
CA VAL A 168 25.43 -7.80 -0.55
C VAL A 168 25.52 -6.99 -1.83
N GLY A 169 26.67 -7.01 -2.49
CA GLY A 169 26.86 -6.32 -3.75
C GLY A 169 27.78 -5.10 -3.67
N LEU A 170 27.91 -4.42 -4.78
CA LEU A 170 28.94 -3.37 -4.97
C LEU A 170 28.78 -2.20 -4.00
N HIS A 171 27.56 -1.87 -3.59
CA HIS A 171 27.32 -0.80 -2.61
C HIS A 171 27.87 -1.15 -1.22
N VAL A 172 27.78 -2.42 -0.80
CA VAL A 172 28.37 -2.90 0.44
C VAL A 172 29.89 -2.85 0.35
N ALA A 173 30.46 -3.33 -0.76
CA ALA A 173 31.92 -3.29 -0.98
C ALA A 173 32.46 -1.85 -0.97
N LYS A 174 31.75 -0.88 -1.54
CA LYS A 174 32.11 0.54 -1.46
C LYS A 174 32.14 1.04 -0.02
N ALA A 175 31.11 0.71 0.78
CA ALA A 175 31.06 1.10 2.19
C ALA A 175 32.21 0.44 2.98
N MET A 176 32.46 -0.85 2.77
CA MET A 176 33.55 -1.56 3.43
C MET A 176 34.93 -1.01 3.05
N TRP A 177 35.13 -0.71 1.76
CA TRP A 177 36.34 -0.04 1.31
C TRP A 177 36.53 1.30 2.02
N GLY A 178 35.47 2.08 2.12
CA GLY A 178 35.50 3.36 2.82
C GLY A 178 35.69 3.23 4.34
N LEU A 179 35.34 2.12 4.98
CA LEU A 179 35.69 1.83 6.38
C LEU A 179 37.16 1.52 6.54
N VAL A 180 37.73 0.67 5.67
CA VAL A 180 39.13 0.28 5.70
C VAL A 180 40.05 1.48 5.45
N HIS A 181 39.65 2.38 4.55
CA HIS A 181 40.41 3.60 4.18
C HIS A 181 39.92 4.84 4.94
N ALA A 182 39.34 4.66 6.13
CA ALA A 182 38.98 5.80 6.97
C ALA A 182 40.21 6.54 7.47
N PRO A 183 40.24 7.89 7.46
CA PRO A 183 41.43 8.66 7.87
C PRO A 183 41.77 8.47 9.36
N THR A 184 40.82 8.05 10.15
CA THR A 184 40.97 7.69 11.57
C THR A 184 40.25 6.37 11.85
N PRO A 185 40.80 5.52 12.75
CA PRO A 185 40.11 4.29 13.15
C PRO A 185 38.72 4.55 13.68
N ILE A 186 37.71 3.84 13.15
CA ILE A 186 36.31 3.95 13.59
C ILE A 186 36.11 2.97 14.76
N THR A 187 36.11 3.50 15.98
CA THR A 187 35.91 2.73 17.21
C THR A 187 34.44 2.44 17.46
N ASP A 188 33.55 3.42 17.21
CA ASP A 188 32.11 3.28 17.32
C ASP A 188 31.47 3.33 15.93
N LEU A 189 31.02 2.16 15.45
CA LEU A 189 30.43 2.03 14.14
C LEU A 189 28.92 2.33 14.22
N THR A 190 28.54 3.52 13.80
CA THR A 190 27.14 3.97 13.73
C THR A 190 26.63 3.91 12.28
N ALA A 191 25.30 4.02 12.08
CA ALA A 191 24.71 4.12 10.76
C ALA A 191 25.24 5.35 9.97
N SER A 192 25.51 6.46 10.66
CA SER A 192 26.11 7.66 10.05
C SER A 192 27.55 7.41 9.58
N GLU A 193 28.36 6.69 10.36
CA GLU A 193 29.71 6.32 9.93
C GLU A 193 29.69 5.36 8.74
N LEU A 194 28.72 4.44 8.68
CA LEU A 194 28.50 3.59 7.49
C LEU A 194 28.12 4.43 6.26
N GLY A 195 27.25 5.41 6.42
CA GLY A 195 26.87 6.34 5.35
C GLY A 195 28.05 7.14 4.82
N LYS A 196 28.89 7.69 5.72
CA LYS A 196 30.13 8.39 5.35
C LYS A 196 31.13 7.47 4.63
N ALA A 197 31.26 6.24 5.11
CA ALA A 197 32.12 5.24 4.48
C ALA A 197 31.62 4.87 3.08
N TYR A 198 30.32 4.68 2.92
CA TYR A 198 29.71 4.47 1.61
C TYR A 198 29.97 5.65 0.66
N ALA A 199 29.77 6.88 1.12
CA ALA A 199 30.01 8.08 0.31
C ALA A 199 31.50 8.15 -0.14
N ARG A 200 32.44 7.86 0.76
CA ARG A 200 33.88 7.81 0.44
C ARG A 200 34.17 6.80 -0.66
N GLY A 201 33.74 5.55 -0.51
CA GLY A 201 33.95 4.50 -1.52
C GLY A 201 33.21 4.76 -2.84
N ALA A 202 32.05 5.44 -2.77
CA ALA A 202 31.32 5.82 -3.97
C ALA A 202 32.03 6.94 -4.77
N GLN A 203 32.57 7.95 -4.08
CA GLN A 203 33.30 9.06 -4.70
C GLN A 203 34.63 8.59 -5.33
N THR A 204 35.28 7.60 -4.72
CA THR A 204 36.60 7.10 -5.20
C THR A 204 36.42 6.02 -6.28
N TYR A 205 35.22 5.55 -6.55
CA TYR A 205 34.99 4.42 -7.47
C TYR A 205 35.40 4.67 -8.92
N ASP A 206 35.55 5.92 -9.33
CA ASP A 206 36.00 6.29 -10.67
C ASP A 206 37.53 6.19 -10.81
N ASP A 207 38.27 6.12 -9.70
CA ASP A 207 39.70 5.82 -9.70
C ASP A 207 39.95 4.33 -10.02
N PRO A 208 40.79 4.00 -11.04
CA PRO A 208 40.95 2.62 -11.46
C PRO A 208 41.50 1.69 -10.36
N ALA A 209 42.40 2.18 -9.50
CA ALA A 209 43.01 1.37 -8.44
C ALA A 209 41.99 1.08 -7.33
N ALA A 210 41.28 2.11 -6.86
CA ALA A 210 40.24 1.94 -5.87
C ALA A 210 39.08 1.06 -6.39
N LYS A 211 38.70 1.20 -7.65
CA LYS A 211 37.72 0.35 -8.30
C LYS A 211 38.10 -1.12 -8.28
N GLU A 212 39.36 -1.45 -8.59
CA GLU A 212 39.84 -2.82 -8.54
C GLU A 212 39.78 -3.39 -7.11
N GLU A 213 40.25 -2.63 -6.12
CA GLU A 213 40.15 -3.02 -4.71
C GLU A 213 38.71 -3.27 -4.27
N ILE A 214 37.78 -2.39 -4.64
CA ILE A 214 36.34 -2.54 -4.31
C ILE A 214 35.78 -3.79 -4.98
N ILE A 215 36.15 -4.10 -6.22
CA ILE A 215 35.67 -5.31 -6.91
C ILE A 215 36.21 -6.57 -6.22
N VAL A 216 37.49 -6.56 -5.82
CA VAL A 216 38.10 -7.67 -5.06
C VAL A 216 37.40 -7.84 -3.72
N LEU A 217 37.11 -6.75 -3.02
CA LEU A 217 36.42 -6.77 -1.75
C LEU A 217 34.97 -7.32 -1.90
N ASN A 218 34.29 -6.93 -2.98
CA ASN A 218 32.96 -7.47 -3.29
C ASN A 218 33.00 -9.01 -3.46
N LYS A 219 34.00 -9.53 -4.19
CA LYS A 219 34.18 -10.98 -4.35
C LYS A 219 34.43 -11.68 -3.00
N LYS A 220 35.24 -11.07 -2.11
CA LYS A 220 35.49 -11.59 -0.76
C LYS A 220 34.24 -11.64 0.09
N VAL A 221 33.36 -10.61 0.02
CA VAL A 221 32.06 -10.60 0.72
C VAL A 221 31.17 -11.74 0.25
N TYR A 222 31.07 -11.97 -1.05
CA TYR A 222 30.28 -13.09 -1.59
C TYR A 222 30.87 -14.46 -1.24
N ALA A 223 32.20 -14.58 -1.25
CA ALA A 223 32.88 -15.85 -0.95
C ALA A 223 32.82 -16.23 0.54
N ALA A 224 32.63 -15.23 1.43
CA ALA A 224 32.59 -15.38 2.89
C ALA A 224 33.77 -16.20 3.48
N ALA A 225 34.95 -16.16 2.81
CA ALA A 225 36.13 -16.98 3.16
C ALA A 225 37.23 -16.20 3.92
N ASP A 226 37.12 -14.88 4.00
CA ASP A 226 38.07 -14.00 4.66
C ASP A 226 37.57 -13.57 6.04
N THR A 227 38.19 -14.04 7.11
CA THR A 227 37.71 -13.86 8.48
C THR A 227 37.64 -12.38 8.89
N GLU A 228 38.60 -11.54 8.51
CA GLU A 228 38.61 -10.11 8.89
C GLU A 228 37.51 -9.35 8.13
N ILE A 229 37.39 -9.61 6.83
CA ILE A 229 36.36 -9.01 5.99
C ILE A 229 34.98 -9.45 6.46
N ASN A 230 34.80 -10.72 6.80
CA ASN A 230 33.52 -11.23 7.34
C ASN A 230 33.15 -10.58 8.67
N ALA A 231 34.11 -10.41 9.57
CA ALA A 231 33.89 -9.75 10.86
C ALA A 231 33.46 -8.27 10.67
N LEU A 232 34.13 -7.55 9.77
CA LEU A 232 33.78 -6.16 9.45
C LEU A 232 32.38 -6.08 8.80
N TYR A 233 32.10 -6.98 7.86
CA TYR A 233 30.80 -7.09 7.19
C TYR A 233 29.66 -7.36 8.17
N GLU A 234 29.78 -8.37 9.03
CA GLU A 234 28.73 -8.70 9.99
C GLU A 234 28.50 -7.56 10.99
N ARG A 235 29.55 -6.87 11.43
CA ARG A 235 29.43 -5.70 12.29
C ARG A 235 28.68 -4.56 11.59
N GLY A 236 29.04 -4.23 10.35
CA GLY A 236 28.36 -3.18 9.57
C GLY A 236 26.91 -3.51 9.27
N ARG A 237 26.63 -4.78 8.92
CA ARG A 237 25.29 -5.28 8.69
C ARG A 237 24.43 -5.18 9.97
N ALA A 238 24.94 -5.67 11.10
CA ALA A 238 24.22 -5.61 12.38
C ALA A 238 23.90 -4.17 12.80
N THR A 239 24.86 -3.26 12.63
CA THR A 239 24.66 -1.81 12.90
C THR A 239 23.55 -1.22 12.03
N SER A 240 23.53 -1.52 10.74
CA SER A 240 22.48 -1.04 9.82
C SER A 240 21.10 -1.56 10.22
N LEU A 241 20.99 -2.86 10.47
CA LEU A 241 19.72 -3.48 10.83
C LEU A 241 19.17 -2.93 12.15
N ALA A 242 20.02 -2.75 13.15
CA ALA A 242 19.62 -2.15 14.43
C ALA A 242 19.12 -0.71 14.26
N ALA A 243 19.79 0.09 13.41
CA ALA A 243 19.34 1.44 13.11
C ALA A 243 18.00 1.47 12.37
N PHE A 244 17.77 0.55 11.44
CA PHE A 244 16.48 0.44 10.73
C PHE A 244 15.34 0.08 11.69
N GLU A 245 15.54 -0.86 12.60
CA GLU A 245 14.54 -1.24 13.59
C GLU A 245 14.14 -0.07 14.51
N ILE A 246 15.07 0.83 14.84
CA ILE A 246 14.75 2.06 15.58
C ILE A 246 13.83 2.96 14.76
N LEU A 247 14.13 3.11 13.45
CA LEU A 247 13.32 3.93 12.56
C LEU A 247 11.93 3.32 12.33
N TYR A 248 11.81 2.02 12.12
CA TYR A 248 10.53 1.34 11.96
C TYR A 248 9.62 1.55 13.15
N ARG A 249 10.14 1.40 14.37
CA ARG A 249 9.39 1.68 15.59
C ARG A 249 8.93 3.14 15.66
N ARG A 250 9.80 4.09 15.29
CA ARG A 250 9.45 5.51 15.26
C ARG A 250 8.38 5.84 14.21
N LEU A 251 8.37 5.13 13.09
CA LEU A 251 7.38 5.27 12.03
C LEU A 251 6.06 4.53 12.33
N GLY A 252 6.00 3.79 13.43
CA GLY A 252 4.82 3.03 13.81
C GLY A 252 4.62 1.74 13.00
N THR A 253 5.64 1.29 12.27
CA THR A 253 5.66 -0.04 11.64
C THR A 253 5.93 -1.06 12.74
N ASN A 254 4.87 -1.58 13.33
CA ASN A 254 4.93 -2.52 14.45
C ASN A 254 3.71 -3.44 14.44
N HIS A 255 3.98 -4.74 14.52
CA HIS A 255 2.94 -5.75 14.68
C HIS A 255 2.96 -6.25 16.11
N GLY A 256 2.10 -6.15 16.90
CA GLY A 256 1.93 -6.59 18.29
C GLY A 256 2.94 -7.62 18.89
N ASP A 257 3.77 -8.26 18.08
CA ASP A 257 4.87 -9.15 18.46
C ASP A 257 6.24 -8.46 18.64
N GLY A 258 6.27 -7.13 18.51
CA GLY A 258 7.47 -6.31 18.67
C GLY A 258 8.39 -6.25 17.44
N LYS A 259 8.04 -6.94 16.35
CA LYS A 259 8.78 -6.89 15.08
C LYS A 259 8.10 -5.93 14.11
N ALA A 260 8.90 -5.30 13.26
CA ALA A 260 8.39 -4.41 12.22
C ALA A 260 7.81 -5.19 11.03
N PHE A 261 8.40 -6.30 10.67
CA PHE A 261 7.98 -7.15 9.56
C PHE A 261 7.83 -8.60 9.99
N ASN A 262 6.90 -9.32 9.38
CA ASN A 262 6.73 -10.76 9.58
C ASN A 262 7.87 -11.53 8.90
N PHE A 263 8.36 -11.02 7.76
CA PHE A 263 9.42 -11.65 6.98
C PHE A 263 10.50 -10.64 6.61
N TYR A 264 11.76 -11.06 6.78
CA TYR A 264 12.93 -10.36 6.26
C TYR A 264 13.61 -11.27 5.24
N PHE A 265 13.64 -10.81 3.99
CA PHE A 265 14.33 -11.50 2.92
C PHE A 265 15.69 -10.87 2.68
N PHE A 266 16.72 -11.69 2.65
CA PHE A 266 18.08 -11.25 2.45
C PHE A 266 18.60 -11.70 1.08
N GLU A 267 19.10 -10.75 0.29
CA GLU A 267 19.52 -10.96 -1.10
C GLU A 267 20.47 -12.15 -1.28
N SER A 268 21.47 -12.32 -0.39
CA SER A 268 22.40 -13.46 -0.48
C SER A 268 21.73 -14.83 -0.36
N LYS A 269 20.57 -14.93 0.29
CA LYS A 269 19.83 -16.16 0.44
C LYS A 269 18.81 -16.34 -0.69
N THR A 270 18.06 -15.31 -0.99
CA THR A 270 17.03 -15.34 -2.04
C THR A 270 17.65 -15.44 -3.44
N GLY A 271 18.81 -14.82 -3.66
CA GLY A 271 19.52 -14.88 -4.94
C GLY A 271 19.96 -16.30 -5.33
N VAL A 272 20.44 -17.10 -4.36
CA VAL A 272 20.81 -18.50 -4.63
C VAL A 272 19.58 -19.30 -5.06
N PHE A 273 18.50 -19.24 -4.27
CA PHE A 273 17.24 -19.92 -4.56
C PHE A 273 16.61 -19.44 -5.88
N GLY A 274 16.61 -18.13 -6.11
CA GLY A 274 16.09 -17.53 -7.34
C GLY A 274 16.86 -17.99 -8.59
N LYS A 275 18.19 -18.07 -8.51
CA LYS A 275 19.01 -18.58 -9.60
C LYS A 275 18.69 -20.03 -9.98
N GLU A 276 18.50 -20.89 -9.00
CA GLU A 276 18.11 -22.29 -9.24
C GLU A 276 16.75 -22.37 -9.94
N LEU A 277 15.76 -21.61 -9.48
CA LEU A 277 14.45 -21.55 -10.10
C LEU A 277 14.51 -21.06 -11.55
N VAL A 278 15.26 -20.00 -11.81
CA VAL A 278 15.40 -19.40 -13.14
C VAL A 278 16.07 -20.38 -14.10
N LEU A 279 17.11 -21.07 -13.67
CA LEU A 279 17.80 -22.10 -14.46
C LEU A 279 16.90 -23.32 -14.74
N ALA A 280 15.97 -23.64 -13.85
CA ALA A 280 15.01 -24.72 -14.04
C ALA A 280 13.90 -24.42 -15.08
N HIS A 281 13.78 -23.17 -15.54
CA HIS A 281 12.73 -22.72 -16.45
C HIS A 281 13.29 -22.11 -17.75
N PRO A 282 14.02 -22.85 -18.58
CA PRO A 282 14.65 -22.34 -19.80
C PRO A 282 13.65 -21.93 -20.91
N ASN A 283 12.38 -22.29 -20.74
CA ASN A 283 11.30 -21.84 -21.62
C ASN A 283 10.85 -20.39 -21.35
N ILE A 284 11.18 -19.84 -20.18
CA ILE A 284 10.83 -18.49 -19.73
C ILE A 284 12.06 -17.57 -19.76
N PHE A 285 13.22 -18.13 -19.44
CA PHE A 285 14.47 -17.40 -19.28
C PHE A 285 15.54 -17.85 -20.28
N GLU A 286 16.43 -16.97 -20.68
CA GLU A 286 17.55 -17.28 -21.55
C GLU A 286 18.85 -16.62 -21.08
N HIS A 287 19.96 -17.16 -21.54
CA HIS A 287 21.28 -16.56 -21.31
C HIS A 287 21.53 -15.43 -22.30
N SER A 288 21.92 -14.24 -21.81
CA SER A 288 22.31 -13.08 -22.60
C SER A 288 23.50 -12.39 -21.94
N ASP A 289 24.63 -12.29 -22.65
CA ASP A 289 25.86 -11.58 -22.21
C ASP A 289 26.32 -11.92 -20.78
N GLY A 290 26.24 -13.21 -20.42
CA GLY A 290 26.66 -13.70 -19.09
C GLY A 290 25.60 -13.51 -17.99
N ALA A 291 24.45 -12.93 -18.29
CA ALA A 291 23.29 -12.83 -17.44
C ALA A 291 22.20 -13.84 -17.85
N ILE A 292 21.22 -14.03 -16.99
CA ILE A 292 19.98 -14.76 -17.31
C ILE A 292 18.87 -13.72 -17.34
N VAL A 293 18.17 -13.64 -18.47
CA VAL A 293 17.14 -12.63 -18.71
C VAL A 293 15.81 -13.29 -19.05
N TYR A 294 14.71 -12.58 -18.83
CA TYR A 294 13.38 -12.98 -19.26
C TYR A 294 13.25 -12.83 -20.76
N LYS A 295 12.62 -13.82 -21.44
CA LYS A 295 12.39 -13.81 -22.90
C LYS A 295 11.34 -12.80 -23.32
#